data_f5a61d1ca887e3f5b6d5579d7ff918fa
#
_entry.id   f5a61d1ca887e3f5b6d5579d7ff918fa
#
_cell.length_a   1.000
_cell.length_b   1.000
_cell.length_c   1.000
_cell.angle_alpha   90.00
_cell.angle_beta   90.00
_cell.angle_gamma   90.00
#
_symmetry.space_group_name_H-M   'P 1'
#
loop_
_entity.id
_entity.type
_entity.pdbx_description
1 polymer ?
#
loop_
_entity_poly.entity_id
_entity_poly.type
_entity_poly.pdbx_seq_one_letter_code
_entity_poly.pdbx_strand_id
1 'polypeptide(L)'
;KYGFPISHKLHDLIFRYKTIFQKNTLWKNIFINNLSPYPGSLLFQKDLANTFQILIDKGFDDFYNGDIAKQISRYLEKNSGVINSTDLEKHVSQWQEPIKTNYNEYQIYETAPNSQGLTALISLNILENFNISSLKYLSPEHLHLLIESNKLAYTVRDSCIADPEFINIPIS
;
A
#
# COMPACT_ATOMS: atom_id res chain seq x y z
N LYS A 1 4.63 -3.74 -22.80
CA LYS A 1 4.87 -3.58 -24.23
C LYS A 1 3.57 -3.56 -25.03
N TYR A 2 2.66 -4.50 -24.79
CA TYR A 2 1.41 -4.65 -25.56
C TYR A 2 0.23 -3.87 -25.00
N GLY A 3 0.38 -3.19 -23.89
CA GLY A 3 -0.71 -2.55 -23.17
C GLY A 3 -1.59 -3.54 -22.44
N PHE A 4 -2.55 -3.02 -21.70
CA PHE A 4 -3.61 -3.82 -21.07
C PHE A 4 -4.95 -3.09 -21.17
N PRO A 5 -6.08 -3.83 -21.21
CA PRO A 5 -7.39 -3.22 -21.34
C PRO A 5 -7.78 -2.50 -20.03
N ILE A 6 -8.30 -1.29 -20.15
CA ILE A 6 -8.81 -0.52 -19.03
C ILE A 6 -10.09 -1.18 -18.50
N SER A 7 -10.11 -1.52 -17.20
CA SER A 7 -11.31 -1.98 -16.53
C SER A 7 -12.30 -0.83 -16.26
N HIS A 8 -13.58 -1.13 -16.04
CA HIS A 8 -14.57 -0.13 -15.62
C HIS A 8 -14.11 0.63 -14.36
N LYS A 9 -13.58 -0.08 -13.38
CA LYS A 9 -13.07 0.54 -12.14
C LYS A 9 -11.92 1.51 -12.40
N LEU A 10 -10.97 1.13 -13.25
CA LEU A 10 -9.85 2.02 -13.61
C LEU A 10 -10.34 3.24 -14.39
N HIS A 11 -11.28 3.05 -15.32
CA HIS A 11 -11.93 4.17 -16.02
C HIS A 11 -12.57 5.15 -15.04
N ASP A 12 -13.37 4.68 -14.08
CA ASP A 12 -14.04 5.51 -13.09
C ASP A 12 -13.06 6.27 -12.21
N LEU A 13 -11.94 5.62 -11.82
CA LEU A 13 -10.87 6.27 -11.07
C LEU A 13 -10.19 7.38 -11.89
N ILE A 14 -9.82 7.12 -13.14
CA ILE A 14 -9.22 8.12 -14.03
C ILE A 14 -10.17 9.29 -14.21
N PHE A 15 -11.45 9.05 -14.43
CA PHE A 15 -12.46 10.08 -14.58
C PHE A 15 -12.63 10.89 -13.30
N ARG A 16 -12.76 10.24 -12.15
CA ARG A 16 -12.91 10.88 -10.83
C ARG A 16 -11.74 11.79 -10.48
N TYR A 17 -10.52 11.37 -10.77
CA TYR A 17 -9.30 12.10 -10.45
C TYR A 17 -8.72 12.91 -11.60
N LYS A 18 -9.47 13.09 -12.68
CA LYS A 18 -9.04 13.79 -13.90
C LYS A 18 -8.43 15.18 -13.62
N THR A 19 -9.05 15.96 -12.75
CA THR A 19 -8.57 17.30 -12.39
C THR A 19 -7.22 17.27 -11.67
N ILE A 20 -6.95 16.23 -10.87
CA ILE A 20 -5.67 16.01 -10.20
C ILE A 20 -4.61 15.59 -11.22
N PHE A 21 -4.93 14.65 -12.09
CA PHE A 21 -4.01 14.18 -13.14
C PHE A 21 -3.63 15.28 -14.12
N GLN A 22 -4.56 16.21 -14.42
CA GLN A 22 -4.28 17.34 -15.31
C GLN A 22 -3.26 18.34 -14.74
N LYS A 23 -3.11 18.43 -13.43
CA LYS A 23 -2.14 19.31 -12.75
C LYS A 23 -0.72 18.80 -12.80
N ASN A 24 -0.53 17.50 -13.00
CA ASN A 24 0.80 16.88 -13.09
C ASN A 24 1.06 16.46 -14.54
N THR A 25 2.13 16.98 -15.14
CA THR A 25 2.44 16.76 -16.56
C THR A 25 2.64 15.27 -16.89
N LEU A 26 3.31 14.51 -16.02
CA LEU A 26 3.54 13.08 -16.24
C LEU A 26 2.23 12.30 -16.19
N TRP A 27 1.42 12.51 -15.17
CA TRP A 27 0.12 11.84 -15.00
C TRP A 27 -0.85 12.21 -16.12
N LYS A 28 -0.85 13.49 -16.53
CA LYS A 28 -1.62 13.95 -17.67
C LYS A 28 -1.25 13.18 -18.95
N ASN A 29 0.03 13.01 -19.21
CA ASN A 29 0.49 12.28 -20.39
C ASN A 29 0.11 10.80 -20.33
N ILE A 30 0.24 10.14 -19.16
CA ILE A 30 -0.10 8.73 -19.00
C ILE A 30 -1.60 8.49 -19.08
N PHE A 31 -2.40 9.25 -18.31
CA PHE A 31 -3.81 8.95 -18.06
C PHE A 31 -4.82 9.82 -18.83
N ILE A 32 -4.39 10.90 -19.45
CA ILE A 32 -5.31 11.83 -20.15
C ILE A 32 -4.99 11.96 -21.64
N ASN A 33 -3.76 12.28 -22.00
CA ASN A 33 -3.43 12.63 -23.38
C ASN A 33 -3.35 11.42 -24.32
N ASN A 34 -3.00 10.25 -23.79
CA ASN A 34 -2.78 9.02 -24.59
C ASN A 34 -3.95 8.04 -24.51
N LEU A 35 -5.06 8.46 -23.92
CA LEU A 35 -6.19 7.57 -23.66
C LEU A 35 -7.47 8.07 -24.31
N SER A 36 -8.08 7.20 -25.08
CA SER A 36 -9.53 7.11 -25.16
C SER A 36 -9.95 6.40 -23.86
N PRO A 37 -10.49 7.08 -22.84
CA PRO A 37 -10.59 6.51 -21.49
C PRO A 37 -11.79 5.58 -21.32
N TYR A 38 -12.15 4.82 -22.35
CA TYR A 38 -13.26 3.87 -22.27
C TYR A 38 -12.80 2.50 -21.78
N PRO A 39 -13.65 1.80 -21.01
CA PRO A 39 -13.41 0.40 -20.66
C PRO A 39 -13.14 -0.43 -21.91
N GLY A 40 -12.11 -1.28 -21.83
CA GLY A 40 -11.65 -2.10 -22.96
C GLY A 40 -10.59 -1.42 -23.85
N SER A 41 -10.41 -0.10 -23.81
CA SER A 41 -9.30 0.56 -24.51
C SER A 41 -7.94 0.18 -23.89
N LEU A 42 -6.89 0.16 -24.73
CA LEU A 42 -5.56 -0.25 -24.26
C LEU A 42 -4.80 0.92 -23.62
N LEU A 43 -4.31 0.70 -22.40
CA LEU A 43 -3.36 1.58 -21.72
C LEU A 43 -1.94 1.08 -21.97
N PHE A 44 -1.10 1.93 -22.52
CA PHE A 44 0.31 1.67 -22.76
C PHE A 44 1.18 2.46 -21.79
N GLN A 45 2.01 1.76 -21.03
CA GLN A 45 2.99 2.36 -20.12
C GLN A 45 4.40 1.97 -20.59
N LYS A 46 4.86 2.65 -21.64
CA LYS A 46 6.15 2.31 -22.28
C LYS A 46 7.33 2.48 -21.33
N ASP A 47 7.34 3.54 -20.53
CA ASP A 47 8.44 3.81 -19.59
C ASP A 47 8.48 2.75 -18.47
N LEU A 48 7.32 2.34 -17.95
CA LEU A 48 7.25 1.24 -16.99
C LEU A 48 7.69 -0.10 -17.63
N ALA A 49 7.34 -0.34 -18.87
CA ALA A 49 7.80 -1.53 -19.60
C ALA A 49 9.33 -1.53 -19.78
N ASN A 50 9.93 -0.37 -20.05
CA ASN A 50 11.38 -0.22 -20.13
C ASN A 50 12.04 -0.46 -18.76
N THR A 51 11.45 0.04 -17.68
CA THR A 51 11.94 -0.20 -16.31
C THR A 51 11.95 -1.70 -16.01
N PHE A 52 10.86 -2.43 -16.32
CA PHE A 52 10.85 -3.89 -16.15
C PHE A 52 11.86 -4.60 -17.06
N GLN A 53 12.07 -4.11 -18.27
CA GLN A 53 13.09 -4.70 -19.15
C GLN A 53 14.50 -4.53 -18.56
N ILE A 54 14.83 -3.37 -18.01
CA ILE A 54 16.11 -3.13 -17.32
C ILE A 54 16.28 -4.13 -16.15
N LEU A 55 15.22 -4.34 -15.34
CA LEU A 55 15.27 -5.30 -14.22
C LEU A 55 15.45 -6.75 -14.69
N ILE A 56 14.88 -7.11 -15.83
CA ILE A 56 15.08 -8.44 -16.44
C ILE A 56 16.53 -8.60 -16.91
N ASP A 57 17.08 -7.58 -17.56
CA ASP A 57 18.39 -7.65 -18.21
C ASP A 57 19.55 -7.50 -17.20
N LYS A 58 19.37 -6.66 -16.16
CA LYS A 58 20.41 -6.31 -15.20
C LYS A 58 20.22 -6.90 -13.81
N GLY A 59 19.02 -7.44 -13.52
CA GLY A 59 18.65 -7.95 -12.19
C GLY A 59 18.00 -6.90 -11.31
N PHE A 60 17.39 -7.36 -10.20
CA PHE A 60 16.65 -6.51 -9.27
C PHE A 60 17.52 -5.52 -8.49
N ASP A 61 18.82 -5.79 -8.38
CA ASP A 61 19.77 -4.90 -7.72
C ASP A 61 19.84 -3.51 -8.39
N ASP A 62 19.61 -3.42 -9.71
CA ASP A 62 19.59 -2.16 -10.45
C ASP A 62 18.54 -1.17 -9.92
N PHE A 63 17.46 -1.69 -9.29
CA PHE A 63 16.42 -0.85 -8.68
C PHE A 63 16.96 -0.01 -7.51
N TYR A 64 17.86 -0.58 -6.72
CA TYR A 64 18.41 0.05 -5.51
C TYR A 64 19.80 0.66 -5.73
N ASN A 65 20.64 0.06 -6.59
CA ASN A 65 22.04 0.41 -6.74
C ASN A 65 22.41 0.87 -8.17
N GLY A 66 21.53 0.68 -9.15
CA GLY A 66 21.82 0.89 -10.56
C GLY A 66 21.26 2.18 -11.16
N ASP A 67 20.98 2.10 -12.44
CA ASP A 67 20.49 3.23 -13.21
C ASP A 67 19.06 3.65 -12.82
N ILE A 68 18.24 2.69 -12.40
CA ILE A 68 16.88 2.98 -11.90
C ILE A 68 16.96 3.81 -10.62
N ALA A 69 17.80 3.40 -9.66
CA ALA A 69 18.02 4.16 -8.42
C ALA A 69 18.46 5.59 -8.69
N LYS A 70 19.41 5.78 -9.60
CA LYS A 70 19.91 7.11 -10.01
C LYS A 70 18.79 7.98 -10.62
N GLN A 71 17.93 7.39 -11.44
CA GLN A 71 16.80 8.11 -12.04
C GLN A 71 15.78 8.53 -10.99
N ILE A 72 15.43 7.62 -10.04
CA ILE A 72 14.53 7.91 -8.92
C ILE A 72 15.09 9.07 -8.08
N SER A 73 16.34 8.96 -7.65
CA SER A 73 17.00 9.97 -6.79
C SER A 73 17.03 11.35 -7.47
N ARG A 74 17.45 11.42 -8.73
CA ARG A 74 17.48 12.69 -9.49
C ARG A 74 16.10 13.30 -9.66
N TYR A 75 15.07 12.46 -9.88
CA TYR A 75 13.70 12.96 -10.00
C TYR A 75 13.21 13.53 -8.68
N LEU A 76 13.45 12.82 -7.58
CA LEU A 76 13.05 13.25 -6.24
C LEU A 76 13.78 14.52 -5.82
N GLU A 77 15.08 14.59 -6.00
CA GLU A 77 15.89 15.80 -5.74
C GLU A 77 15.36 17.02 -6.49
N LYS A 78 15.08 16.88 -7.80
CA LYS A 78 14.51 17.96 -8.62
C LYS A 78 13.13 18.42 -8.16
N ASN A 79 12.36 17.56 -7.49
CA ASN A 79 10.99 17.83 -7.03
C ASN A 79 10.90 17.98 -5.50
N SER A 80 12.00 18.30 -4.81
CA SER A 80 12.07 18.50 -3.36
C SER A 80 11.67 17.25 -2.55
N GLY A 81 11.89 16.07 -3.10
CA GLY A 81 11.76 14.80 -2.40
C GLY A 81 12.93 14.59 -1.44
N VAL A 82 12.69 13.82 -0.38
CA VAL A 82 13.68 13.60 0.70
C VAL A 82 14.51 12.33 0.51
N ILE A 83 14.08 11.39 -0.32
CA ILE A 83 14.80 10.13 -0.59
C ILE A 83 15.91 10.41 -1.61
N ASN A 84 17.11 9.97 -1.29
CA ASN A 84 18.31 10.11 -2.12
C ASN A 84 18.91 8.73 -2.49
N SER A 85 19.99 8.72 -3.25
CA SER A 85 20.65 7.48 -3.68
C SER A 85 21.19 6.64 -2.52
N THR A 86 21.67 7.28 -1.45
CA THR A 86 22.20 6.58 -0.28
C THR A 86 21.09 5.84 0.48
N ASP A 87 19.89 6.41 0.52
CA ASP A 87 18.73 5.73 1.16
C ASP A 87 18.34 4.48 0.38
N LEU A 88 18.34 4.56 -0.95
CA LEU A 88 18.07 3.39 -1.81
C LEU A 88 19.15 2.33 -1.66
N GLU A 89 20.43 2.72 -1.71
CA GLU A 89 21.60 1.84 -1.62
C GLU A 89 21.66 1.09 -0.27
N LYS A 90 21.23 1.74 0.82
CA LYS A 90 21.17 1.13 2.16
C LYS A 90 19.96 0.21 2.38
N HIS A 91 19.00 0.23 1.47
CA HIS A 91 17.82 -0.60 1.64
C HIS A 91 18.15 -2.09 1.54
N VAL A 92 17.75 -2.85 2.52
CA VAL A 92 17.86 -4.32 2.55
C VAL A 92 16.47 -4.90 2.81
N SER A 93 15.97 -5.65 1.83
CA SER A 93 14.71 -6.39 1.99
C SER A 93 14.89 -7.53 2.98
N GLN A 94 13.97 -7.66 3.92
CA GLN A 94 14.03 -8.68 4.98
C GLN A 94 12.83 -9.62 4.89
N TRP A 95 13.08 -10.91 5.12
CA TRP A 95 12.02 -11.87 5.37
C TRP A 95 11.63 -11.79 6.84
N GLN A 96 10.33 -11.69 7.11
CA GLN A 96 9.79 -11.61 8.46
C GLN A 96 8.72 -12.68 8.67
N GLU A 97 8.65 -13.23 9.86
CA GLU A 97 7.53 -14.09 10.24
C GLU A 97 6.27 -13.23 10.41
N PRO A 98 5.12 -13.70 9.89
CA PRO A 98 3.87 -13.00 10.08
C PRO A 98 3.45 -13.02 11.55
N ILE A 99 2.84 -11.94 12.00
CA ILE A 99 2.14 -11.90 13.28
C ILE A 99 0.76 -12.54 13.14
N LYS A 100 0.23 -13.11 14.20
CA LYS A 100 -1.06 -13.83 14.15
C LYS A 100 -1.87 -13.68 15.41
N THR A 101 -3.17 -13.88 15.27
CA THR A 101 -4.10 -14.09 16.39
C THR A 101 -5.14 -15.14 16.04
N ASN A 102 -5.84 -15.65 17.05
CA ASN A 102 -7.01 -16.46 16.85
C ASN A 102 -8.26 -15.56 16.91
N TYR A 103 -9.25 -15.86 16.10
CA TYR A 103 -10.58 -15.27 16.17
C TYR A 103 -11.61 -16.35 15.88
N ASN A 104 -12.38 -16.71 16.87
CA ASN A 104 -13.21 -17.93 16.88
C ASN A 104 -12.34 -19.16 16.54
N GLU A 105 -12.73 -19.91 15.52
CA GLU A 105 -12.02 -21.10 15.03
C GLU A 105 -10.97 -20.82 13.95
N TYR A 106 -10.74 -19.54 13.60
CA TYR A 106 -9.79 -19.13 12.57
C TYR A 106 -8.50 -18.57 13.15
N GLN A 107 -7.40 -18.84 12.47
CA GLN A 107 -6.14 -18.22 12.74
C GLN A 107 -5.89 -17.13 11.67
N ILE A 108 -5.77 -15.89 12.11
CA ILE A 108 -5.61 -14.72 11.23
C ILE A 108 -4.15 -14.31 11.25
N TYR A 109 -3.57 -14.17 10.07
CA TYR A 109 -2.17 -13.78 9.87
C TYR A 109 -2.10 -12.41 9.22
N GLU A 110 -1.17 -11.59 9.69
CA GLU A 110 -0.88 -10.26 9.16
C GLU A 110 0.63 -10.05 9.05
N THR A 111 1.03 -9.10 8.22
CA THR A 111 2.42 -8.69 8.13
C THR A 111 2.86 -8.01 9.42
N ALA A 112 4.09 -8.29 9.84
CA ALA A 112 4.69 -7.67 11.02
C ALA A 112 4.76 -6.13 10.89
N PRO A 113 4.85 -5.39 12.01
CA PRO A 113 5.14 -3.95 11.97
C PRO A 113 6.45 -3.68 11.18
N ASN A 114 6.53 -2.60 10.49
CA ASN A 114 5.78 -1.31 10.47
C ASN A 114 4.42 -1.31 9.74
N SER A 115 3.93 -2.45 9.25
CA SER A 115 2.60 -2.52 8.65
C SER A 115 1.48 -2.28 9.67
N GLN A 116 0.29 -1.94 9.17
CA GLN A 116 -0.89 -1.74 10.02
C GLN A 116 -1.63 -3.05 10.36
N GLY A 117 -1.10 -4.21 9.98
CA GLY A 117 -1.72 -5.51 10.26
C GLY A 117 -2.01 -5.75 11.75
N LEU A 118 -1.10 -5.31 12.63
CA LEU A 118 -1.29 -5.39 14.07
C LEU A 118 -2.60 -4.71 14.54
N THR A 119 -3.00 -3.60 13.90
CA THR A 119 -4.26 -2.91 14.23
C THR A 119 -5.47 -3.80 14.02
N ALA A 120 -5.51 -4.56 12.92
CA ALA A 120 -6.58 -5.50 12.64
C ALA A 120 -6.62 -6.63 13.67
N LEU A 121 -5.46 -7.20 14.02
CA LEU A 121 -5.36 -8.26 15.01
C LEU A 121 -5.80 -7.79 16.41
N ILE A 122 -5.42 -6.59 16.83
CA ILE A 122 -5.88 -6.00 18.11
C ILE A 122 -7.39 -5.83 18.10
N SER A 123 -7.96 -5.29 17.02
CA SER A 123 -9.41 -5.13 16.91
C SER A 123 -10.15 -6.46 17.01
N LEU A 124 -9.66 -7.52 16.37
CA LEU A 124 -10.20 -8.86 16.45
C LEU A 124 -10.09 -9.45 17.86
N ASN A 125 -8.94 -9.29 18.54
CA ASN A 125 -8.76 -9.73 19.92
C ASN A 125 -9.74 -9.06 20.89
N ILE A 126 -10.07 -7.79 20.67
CA ILE A 126 -11.08 -7.10 21.48
C ILE A 126 -12.47 -7.69 21.19
N LEU A 127 -12.81 -7.86 19.90
CA LEU A 127 -14.11 -8.36 19.47
C LEU A 127 -14.37 -9.81 19.88
N GLU A 128 -13.33 -10.64 20.02
CA GLU A 128 -13.47 -12.04 20.46
C GLU A 128 -14.09 -12.18 21.86
N ASN A 129 -13.97 -11.14 22.69
CA ASN A 129 -14.58 -11.12 24.02
C ASN A 129 -16.11 -10.89 23.99
N PHE A 130 -16.70 -10.69 22.82
CA PHE A 130 -18.12 -10.40 22.64
C PHE A 130 -18.76 -11.40 21.71
N ASN A 131 -20.01 -11.81 22.01
CA ASN A 131 -20.76 -12.66 21.10
C ASN A 131 -21.40 -11.86 19.95
N ILE A 132 -20.52 -11.43 19.00
CA ILE A 132 -20.91 -10.62 17.85
C ILE A 132 -21.95 -11.35 16.98
N SER A 133 -21.86 -12.66 16.86
CA SER A 133 -22.77 -13.47 16.02
C SER A 133 -24.22 -13.47 16.52
N SER A 134 -24.44 -13.17 17.81
CA SER A 134 -25.78 -13.05 18.36
C SER A 134 -26.47 -11.71 18.08
N LEU A 135 -25.69 -10.72 17.61
CA LEU A 135 -26.23 -9.40 17.32
C LEU A 135 -26.85 -9.33 15.93
N LYS A 136 -27.90 -8.55 15.78
CA LYS A 136 -28.45 -8.28 14.46
C LYS A 136 -27.44 -7.50 13.62
N TYR A 137 -27.13 -7.99 12.42
CA TYR A 137 -26.22 -7.34 11.49
C TYR A 137 -26.60 -5.87 11.25
N LEU A 138 -25.61 -4.98 11.38
CA LEU A 138 -25.75 -3.52 11.30
C LEU A 138 -26.71 -2.90 12.35
N SER A 139 -27.05 -3.60 13.43
CA SER A 139 -27.74 -2.95 14.56
C SER A 139 -26.82 -1.93 15.24
N PRO A 140 -27.37 -0.96 16.01
CA PRO A 140 -26.57 -0.02 16.78
C PRO A 140 -25.53 -0.70 17.69
N GLU A 141 -25.88 -1.80 18.34
CA GLU A 141 -25.01 -2.57 19.22
C GLU A 141 -23.86 -3.21 18.43
N HIS A 142 -24.17 -3.82 17.30
CA HIS A 142 -23.19 -4.42 16.41
C HIS A 142 -22.17 -3.36 15.91
N LEU A 143 -22.68 -2.23 15.40
CA LEU A 143 -21.84 -1.14 14.93
C LEU A 143 -21.04 -0.49 16.05
N HIS A 144 -21.63 -0.33 17.24
CA HIS A 144 -20.94 0.22 18.41
C HIS A 144 -19.70 -0.62 18.77
N LEU A 145 -19.83 -1.93 18.88
CA LEU A 145 -18.71 -2.81 19.20
C LEU A 145 -17.61 -2.76 18.14
N LEU A 146 -17.99 -2.76 16.85
CA LEU A 146 -17.02 -2.64 15.75
C LEU A 146 -16.27 -1.30 15.79
N ILE A 147 -16.97 -0.20 16.04
CA ILE A 147 -16.38 1.13 16.08
C ILE A 147 -15.47 1.29 17.29
N GLU A 148 -15.92 0.89 18.49
CA GLU A 148 -15.13 1.04 19.72
C GLU A 148 -13.88 0.15 19.71
N SER A 149 -13.99 -1.10 19.24
CA SER A 149 -12.80 -1.96 19.07
C SER A 149 -11.77 -1.35 18.12
N ASN A 150 -12.21 -0.79 16.99
CA ASN A 150 -11.33 -0.09 16.07
C ASN A 150 -10.70 1.16 16.70
N LYS A 151 -11.46 1.98 17.41
CA LYS A 151 -10.93 3.17 18.11
C LYS A 151 -9.79 2.81 19.07
N LEU A 152 -9.98 1.76 19.87
CA LEU A 152 -8.94 1.26 20.77
C LEU A 152 -7.72 0.75 20.01
N ALA A 153 -7.93 -0.04 18.97
CA ALA A 153 -6.85 -0.55 18.12
C ALA A 153 -6.06 0.58 17.44
N TYR A 154 -6.75 1.61 16.95
CA TYR A 154 -6.11 2.80 16.38
C TYR A 154 -5.33 3.62 17.42
N THR A 155 -5.80 3.69 18.66
CA THR A 155 -5.04 4.37 19.74
C THR A 155 -3.70 3.67 19.97
N VAL A 156 -3.68 2.34 20.00
CA VAL A 156 -2.43 1.56 20.10
C VAL A 156 -1.56 1.78 18.85
N ARG A 157 -2.15 1.73 17.66
CA ARG A 157 -1.42 2.00 16.42
C ARG A 157 -0.69 3.33 16.48
N ASP A 158 -1.40 4.41 16.80
CA ASP A 158 -0.86 5.77 16.77
C ASP A 158 0.22 6.01 17.82
N SER A 159 0.23 5.21 18.89
CA SER A 159 1.23 5.32 19.95
C SER A 159 2.42 4.35 19.82
N CYS A 160 2.24 3.22 19.13
CA CYS A 160 3.21 2.13 19.17
C CYS A 160 3.71 1.65 17.80
N ILE A 161 2.99 1.93 16.70
CA ILE A 161 3.40 1.40 15.39
C ILE A 161 4.22 2.41 14.61
N ALA A 162 5.52 2.13 14.51
CA ALA A 162 6.46 2.84 13.67
C ALA A 162 7.55 1.88 13.20
N ASP A 163 8.67 2.39 12.74
CA ASP A 163 9.81 1.58 12.35
C ASP A 163 10.39 0.84 13.57
N PRO A 164 10.47 -0.51 13.53
CA PRO A 164 11.00 -1.33 14.64
C PRO A 164 12.45 -1.02 15.03
N GLU A 165 13.22 -0.39 14.16
CA GLU A 165 14.59 0.05 14.51
C GLU A 165 14.58 1.20 15.50
N PHE A 166 13.49 1.97 15.61
CA PHE A 166 13.37 3.15 16.46
C PHE A 166 12.37 2.98 17.60
N ILE A 167 11.49 2.00 17.55
CA ILE A 167 10.46 1.76 18.56
C ILE A 167 10.41 0.28 18.93
N ASN A 168 10.38 0.02 20.24
CA ASN A 168 10.09 -1.32 20.74
C ASN A 168 8.58 -1.55 20.76
N ILE A 169 8.09 -2.41 19.87
CA ILE A 169 6.67 -2.73 19.76
C ILE A 169 6.41 -3.99 20.58
N PRO A 170 5.59 -3.94 21.64
CA PRO A 170 5.28 -5.11 22.45
C PRO A 170 4.32 -6.03 21.68
N ILE A 171 4.88 -6.97 20.92
CA ILE A 171 4.15 -8.03 20.24
C ILE A 171 4.29 -9.27 21.11
N SER A 172 3.27 -9.56 21.91
CA SER A 172 3.19 -10.78 22.73
C SER A 172 1.95 -11.59 22.39
#